data_6bb094eedd63333f7911f3af2a6f42e0
#
_entry.id   6bb094eedd63333f7911f3af2a6f42e0
#
_cell.length_a   1.000
_cell.length_b   1.000
_cell.length_c   1.000
_cell.angle_alpha   90.00
_cell.angle_beta   90.00
_cell.angle_gamma   90.00
#
_symmetry.space_group_name_H-M   'P 1'
#
loop_
_entity.id
_entity.type
_entity.pdbx_description
1 polymer ?
#
loop_
_entity_poly.entity_id
_entity_poly.type
_entity_poly.pdbx_seq_one_letter_code
_entity_poly.pdbx_strand_id
1 'polypeptide(L)'
;MKIIAVTLREENVPAAFPFEARHYITDDFLRLADRCGVLLLPILSHREPGRLAARCDGLIVTGSNTHIPPWYYGEGPEDQASPADEYCLDRDLILEFAGENKPVLGICAGLQAMNAAFGGTLVRDLPNHDFTDRETHPVTVEPDTFLAGLYGPGIHAFNSFHTQAAGRVAPGFAVTARSAD
;
A
#
# COMPACT_ATOMS: atom_id res chain seq x y z
N MET A 1 5.82 -15.78 18.20
CA MET A 1 6.24 -15.15 16.93
C MET A 1 4.98 -14.61 16.26
N LYS A 2 4.97 -13.37 15.81
CA LYS A 2 3.84 -12.75 15.12
C LYS A 2 3.77 -13.19 13.67
N ILE A 3 2.55 -13.36 13.15
CA ILE A 3 2.30 -13.72 11.76
C ILE A 3 1.70 -12.50 11.08
N ILE A 4 2.38 -11.96 10.06
CA ILE A 4 1.95 -10.80 9.31
C ILE A 4 1.57 -11.24 7.90
N ALA A 5 0.32 -11.05 7.55
CA ALA A 5 -0.16 -11.25 6.18
C ALA A 5 0.47 -10.18 5.26
N VAL A 6 0.84 -10.55 4.06
CA VAL A 6 1.42 -9.60 3.09
C VAL A 6 0.85 -9.84 1.71
N THR A 7 0.39 -8.76 1.07
CA THR A 7 -0.09 -8.83 -0.31
C THR A 7 1.07 -8.99 -1.28
N LEU A 8 0.87 -9.80 -2.31
CA LEU A 8 1.78 -9.92 -3.43
C LEU A 8 1.34 -9.01 -4.57
N ARG A 9 2.26 -8.72 -5.48
CA ARG A 9 1.98 -7.99 -6.72
C ARG A 9 2.16 -8.90 -7.91
N GLU A 10 1.33 -8.68 -8.93
CA GLU A 10 1.43 -9.39 -10.20
C GLU A 10 2.38 -8.66 -11.13
N GLU A 11 3.21 -9.41 -11.80
CA GLU A 11 4.07 -8.93 -12.87
C GLU A 11 3.84 -9.78 -14.12
N ASN A 12 3.57 -9.10 -15.23
CA ASN A 12 3.55 -9.72 -16.54
C ASN A 12 4.98 -9.87 -17.06
N VAL A 13 5.46 -11.09 -17.17
CA VAL A 13 6.82 -11.35 -17.67
C VAL A 13 6.77 -11.61 -19.16
N PRO A 14 7.60 -10.93 -19.99
CA PRO A 14 7.69 -11.22 -21.42
C PRO A 14 7.98 -12.69 -21.64
N ALA A 15 7.18 -13.32 -22.48
CA ALA A 15 7.09 -14.77 -22.65
C ALA A 15 8.40 -15.45 -23.05
N ALA A 16 9.11 -16.02 -22.07
CA ALA A 16 9.97 -17.17 -22.31
C ALA A 16 9.22 -18.50 -22.08
N PHE A 17 8.03 -18.44 -21.47
CA PHE A 17 7.15 -19.59 -21.16
C PHE A 17 5.69 -19.18 -21.34
N PRO A 18 4.78 -20.14 -21.63
CA PRO A 18 3.35 -19.85 -21.83
C PRO A 18 2.58 -19.42 -20.56
N PHE A 19 3.27 -19.13 -19.45
CA PHE A 19 2.71 -18.64 -18.20
C PHE A 19 3.28 -17.25 -17.91
N GLU A 20 2.47 -16.23 -18.09
CA GLU A 20 2.91 -14.85 -18.19
C GLU A 20 2.77 -14.05 -16.89
N ALA A 21 1.96 -14.50 -15.96
CA ALA A 21 1.75 -13.81 -14.69
C ALA A 21 2.57 -14.44 -13.55
N ARG A 22 3.30 -13.61 -12.83
CA ARG A 22 3.98 -13.98 -11.58
C ARG A 22 3.46 -13.13 -10.44
N HIS A 23 3.33 -13.77 -9.28
CA HIS A 23 3.16 -13.00 -8.04
C HIS A 23 4.52 -12.92 -7.33
N TYR A 24 4.88 -11.73 -6.89
CA TYR A 24 6.18 -11.48 -6.29
C TYR A 24 6.10 -10.59 -5.05
N ILE A 25 7.14 -10.66 -4.26
CA ILE A 25 7.49 -9.73 -3.18
C ILE A 25 8.99 -9.48 -3.25
N THR A 26 9.42 -8.27 -2.92
CA THR A 26 10.86 -7.95 -2.97
C THR A 26 11.59 -8.48 -1.74
N ASP A 27 12.89 -8.76 -1.89
CA ASP A 27 13.78 -9.23 -0.82
C ASP A 27 13.80 -8.32 0.41
N ASP A 28 13.51 -7.03 0.24
CA ASP A 28 13.50 -6.08 1.35
C ASP A 28 12.46 -6.43 2.42
N PHE A 29 11.30 -6.98 2.01
CA PHE A 29 10.29 -7.47 2.96
C PHE A 29 10.77 -8.68 3.73
N LEU A 30 11.52 -9.58 3.09
CA LEU A 30 12.09 -10.77 3.76
C LEU A 30 13.13 -10.35 4.80
N ARG A 31 14.02 -9.44 4.43
CA ARG A 31 15.02 -8.88 5.35
C ARG A 31 14.38 -8.12 6.51
N LEU A 32 13.31 -7.37 6.24
CA LEU A 32 12.56 -6.67 7.27
C LEU A 32 11.91 -7.65 8.25
N ALA A 33 11.29 -8.71 7.74
CA ALA A 33 10.66 -9.75 8.56
C ALA A 33 11.68 -10.42 9.50
N ASP A 34 12.84 -10.79 8.98
CA ASP A 34 13.93 -11.38 9.78
C ASP A 34 14.40 -10.42 10.88
N ARG A 35 14.59 -9.14 10.55
CA ARG A 35 15.00 -8.12 11.54
C ARG A 35 13.96 -7.87 12.62
N CYS A 36 12.68 -7.95 12.26
CA CYS A 36 11.57 -7.75 13.19
C CYS A 36 11.17 -9.03 13.95
N GLY A 37 11.72 -10.18 13.58
CA GLY A 37 11.37 -11.47 14.19
C GLY A 37 9.92 -11.88 13.96
N VAL A 38 9.37 -11.55 12.78
CA VAL A 38 8.01 -11.88 12.37
C VAL A 38 8.02 -12.92 11.24
N LEU A 39 6.93 -13.67 11.11
CA LEU A 39 6.70 -14.55 9.97
C LEU A 39 5.80 -13.80 8.95
N LEU A 40 6.24 -13.70 7.71
CA LEU A 40 5.37 -13.23 6.63
C LEU A 40 4.56 -14.38 6.04
N LEU A 41 3.26 -14.15 5.90
CA LEU A 41 2.33 -15.04 5.21
C LEU A 41 1.90 -14.38 3.89
N PRO A 42 2.47 -14.78 2.74
CA PRO A 42 2.05 -14.26 1.44
C PRO A 42 0.62 -14.64 1.11
N ILE A 43 -0.18 -13.69 0.64
CA ILE A 43 -1.59 -13.89 0.28
C ILE A 43 -1.69 -14.15 -1.23
N LEU A 44 -2.14 -15.33 -1.60
CA LEU A 44 -2.32 -15.77 -2.99
C LEU A 44 -3.79 -15.90 -3.39
N SER A 45 -4.73 -15.64 -2.48
CA SER A 45 -6.15 -15.88 -2.74
C SER A 45 -7.03 -14.82 -2.14
N HIS A 46 -7.98 -14.35 -2.92
CA HIS A 46 -9.02 -13.39 -2.51
C HIS A 46 -10.13 -14.01 -1.65
N ARG A 47 -10.11 -15.33 -1.48
CA ARG A 47 -11.19 -16.02 -0.80
C ARG A 47 -11.04 -15.92 0.71
N GLU A 48 -12.11 -15.49 1.35
CA GLU A 48 -12.26 -15.48 2.80
C GLU A 48 -11.24 -14.57 3.54
N PRO A 49 -11.16 -13.27 3.24
CA PRO A 49 -10.23 -12.34 3.90
C PRO A 49 -10.42 -12.31 5.43
N GLY A 50 -11.63 -12.50 5.93
CA GLY A 50 -11.91 -12.60 7.36
C GLY A 50 -11.20 -13.78 8.04
N ARG A 51 -10.99 -14.90 7.34
CA ARG A 51 -10.21 -16.03 7.89
C ARG A 51 -8.71 -15.71 8.00
N LEU A 52 -8.18 -14.88 7.11
CA LEU A 52 -6.81 -14.37 7.21
C LEU A 52 -6.70 -13.39 8.37
N ALA A 53 -7.64 -12.44 8.46
CA ALA A 53 -7.70 -11.51 9.56
C ALA A 53 -7.78 -12.22 10.91
N ALA A 54 -8.58 -13.28 11.05
CA ALA A 54 -8.67 -14.05 12.28
C ALA A 54 -7.35 -14.77 12.67
N ARG A 55 -6.47 -15.09 11.73
CA ARG A 55 -5.26 -15.91 11.97
C ARG A 55 -3.96 -15.13 12.00
N CYS A 56 -3.92 -13.97 11.37
CA CYS A 56 -2.72 -13.15 11.32
C CYS A 56 -2.77 -12.04 12.37
N ASP A 57 -1.62 -11.57 12.82
CA ASP A 57 -1.50 -10.51 13.81
C ASP A 57 -1.51 -9.10 13.19
N GLY A 58 -1.36 -8.99 11.88
CA GLY A 58 -1.38 -7.73 11.13
C GLY A 58 -1.29 -7.97 9.63
N LEU A 59 -1.41 -6.90 8.87
CA LEU A 59 -1.38 -6.90 7.40
C LEU A 59 -0.37 -5.89 6.89
N ILE A 60 0.40 -6.26 5.87
CA ILE A 60 1.17 -5.35 5.02
C ILE A 60 0.53 -5.35 3.62
N VAL A 61 0.12 -4.16 3.16
CA VAL A 61 -0.32 -3.93 1.79
C VAL A 61 0.82 -3.28 1.03
N THR A 62 1.38 -4.00 0.09
CA THR A 62 2.62 -3.59 -0.61
C THR A 62 2.36 -2.50 -1.66
N GLY A 63 3.42 -1.86 -2.12
CA GLY A 63 3.38 -0.97 -3.28
C GLY A 63 3.10 -1.71 -4.58
N SER A 64 2.64 -0.99 -5.58
CA SER A 64 2.39 -1.48 -6.94
C SER A 64 2.78 -0.43 -7.96
N ASN A 65 3.19 -0.88 -9.15
CA ASN A 65 3.41 -0.01 -10.30
C ASN A 65 2.12 0.26 -11.09
N THR A 66 1.02 -0.38 -10.71
CA THR A 66 -0.30 -0.19 -11.32
C THR A 66 -1.04 0.94 -10.63
N HIS A 67 -1.69 1.81 -11.40
CA HIS A 67 -2.53 2.87 -10.84
C HIS A 67 -3.83 2.31 -10.27
N ILE A 68 -4.26 2.84 -9.11
CA ILE A 68 -5.59 2.57 -8.58
C ILE A 68 -6.61 3.25 -9.49
N PRO A 69 -7.57 2.51 -10.06
CA PRO A 69 -8.53 3.07 -11.00
C PRO A 69 -9.51 4.04 -10.31
N PRO A 70 -9.97 5.11 -11.01
CA PRO A 70 -10.82 6.15 -10.43
C PRO A 70 -12.10 5.65 -9.80
N TRP A 71 -12.74 4.65 -10.41
CA TRP A 71 -13.99 4.10 -9.89
C TRP A 71 -13.84 3.45 -8.52
N TYR A 72 -12.63 2.99 -8.15
CA TYR A 72 -12.36 2.38 -6.85
C TYR A 72 -12.58 3.35 -5.68
N TYR A 73 -12.36 4.65 -5.89
CA TYR A 73 -12.60 5.71 -4.91
C TYR A 73 -13.76 6.66 -5.29
N GLY A 74 -14.69 6.15 -6.12
CA GLY A 74 -15.94 6.84 -6.46
C GLY A 74 -15.83 7.92 -7.54
N GLU A 75 -14.76 7.93 -8.32
CA GLU A 75 -14.56 8.84 -9.43
C GLU A 75 -14.66 8.11 -10.78
N GLY A 76 -15.66 8.44 -11.58
CA GLY A 76 -15.92 7.85 -12.90
C GLY A 76 -16.67 6.51 -12.86
N PRO A 77 -17.03 5.98 -14.05
CA PRO A 77 -17.72 4.71 -14.17
C PRO A 77 -16.78 3.55 -13.88
N GLU A 78 -17.34 2.45 -13.37
CA GLU A 78 -16.63 1.19 -13.23
C GLU A 78 -16.20 0.70 -14.62
N ASP A 79 -14.90 0.51 -14.81
CA ASP A 79 -14.34 -0.06 -16.03
C ASP A 79 -14.00 -1.53 -15.79
N GLN A 80 -14.83 -2.41 -16.33
CA GLN A 80 -14.64 -3.86 -16.21
C GLN A 80 -13.40 -4.38 -16.97
N ALA A 81 -12.80 -3.58 -17.82
CA ALA A 81 -11.57 -3.92 -18.54
C ALA A 81 -10.29 -3.55 -17.75
N SER A 82 -10.43 -2.84 -16.63
CA SER A 82 -9.29 -2.47 -15.79
C SER A 82 -8.89 -3.62 -14.86
N PRO A 83 -7.60 -3.91 -14.70
CA PRO A 83 -7.14 -4.93 -13.76
C PRO A 83 -7.36 -4.47 -12.31
N ALA A 84 -8.59 -4.55 -11.85
CA ALA A 84 -9.02 -4.08 -10.55
C ALA A 84 -8.92 -5.15 -9.45
N ASP A 85 -8.71 -6.40 -9.82
CA ASP A 85 -8.75 -7.54 -8.89
C ASP A 85 -7.75 -7.38 -7.74
N GLU A 86 -6.57 -6.84 -8.02
CA GLU A 86 -5.54 -6.55 -7.03
C GLU A 86 -6.03 -5.56 -5.96
N TYR A 87 -6.66 -4.46 -6.36
CA TYR A 87 -7.12 -3.43 -5.43
C TYR A 87 -8.42 -3.81 -4.73
N CYS A 88 -9.26 -4.61 -5.35
CA CYS A 88 -10.43 -5.19 -4.68
C CYS A 88 -10.00 -6.13 -3.56
N LEU A 89 -8.98 -6.96 -3.78
CA LEU A 89 -8.37 -7.77 -2.73
C LEU A 89 -7.78 -6.91 -1.62
N ASP A 90 -6.99 -5.91 -1.97
CA ASP A 90 -6.39 -4.99 -0.99
C ASP A 90 -7.46 -4.34 -0.11
N ARG A 91 -8.55 -3.84 -0.72
CA ARG A 91 -9.67 -3.22 0.01
C ARG A 91 -10.30 -4.20 0.99
N ASP A 92 -10.63 -5.39 0.54
CA ASP A 92 -11.33 -6.36 1.36
C ASP A 92 -10.44 -6.80 2.55
N LEU A 93 -9.15 -7.00 2.33
CA LEU A 93 -8.20 -7.29 3.39
C LEU A 93 -8.04 -6.11 4.36
N ILE A 94 -7.87 -4.90 3.86
CA ILE A 94 -7.75 -3.68 4.68
C ILE A 94 -8.96 -3.56 5.62
N LEU A 95 -10.17 -3.68 5.08
CA LEU A 95 -11.40 -3.53 5.85
C LEU A 95 -11.57 -4.64 6.89
N GLU A 96 -11.27 -5.90 6.54
CA GLU A 96 -11.36 -7.03 7.47
C GLU A 96 -10.35 -6.92 8.61
N PHE A 97 -9.08 -6.62 8.32
CA PHE A 97 -8.07 -6.46 9.37
C PHE A 97 -8.36 -5.27 10.28
N ALA A 98 -8.80 -4.15 9.71
CA ALA A 98 -9.21 -2.98 10.50
C ALA A 98 -10.45 -3.27 11.36
N GLY A 99 -11.43 -4.00 10.82
CA GLY A 99 -12.62 -4.45 11.55
C GLY A 99 -12.29 -5.32 12.76
N GLU A 100 -11.24 -6.14 12.65
CA GLU A 100 -10.70 -6.96 13.73
C GLU A 100 -9.73 -6.19 14.68
N ASN A 101 -9.63 -4.87 14.54
CA ASN A 101 -8.68 -4.01 15.27
C ASN A 101 -7.22 -4.45 15.14
N LYS A 102 -6.83 -5.00 14.00
CA LYS A 102 -5.46 -5.42 13.71
C LYS A 102 -4.70 -4.35 12.95
N PRO A 103 -3.40 -4.19 13.21
CA PRO A 103 -2.60 -3.20 12.51
C PRO A 103 -2.51 -3.49 11.01
N VAL A 104 -2.62 -2.45 10.20
CA VAL A 104 -2.44 -2.48 8.76
C VAL A 104 -1.36 -1.46 8.38
N LEU A 105 -0.35 -1.89 7.66
CA LEU A 105 0.69 -1.04 7.08
C LEU A 105 0.52 -0.99 5.57
N GLY A 106 0.12 0.15 5.03
CA GLY A 106 0.10 0.40 3.58
C GLY A 106 1.37 1.11 3.12
N ILE A 107 2.02 0.61 2.08
CA ILE A 107 3.23 1.18 1.51
C ILE A 107 2.95 1.63 0.08
N CYS A 108 3.24 2.90 -0.26
CA CYS A 108 3.01 3.47 -1.59
C CYS A 108 1.55 3.25 -2.05
N ALA A 109 1.31 2.45 -3.08
CA ALA A 109 -0.03 2.08 -3.54
C ALA A 109 -0.90 1.47 -2.42
N GLY A 110 -0.30 0.75 -1.46
CA GLY A 110 -1.03 0.23 -0.30
C GLY A 110 -1.58 1.33 0.62
N LEU A 111 -0.84 2.42 0.83
CA LEU A 111 -1.34 3.60 1.57
C LEU A 111 -2.49 4.27 0.79
N GLN A 112 -2.34 4.38 -0.52
CA GLN A 112 -3.37 4.95 -1.39
C GLN A 112 -4.65 4.09 -1.36
N ALA A 113 -4.51 2.77 -1.44
CA ALA A 113 -5.62 1.82 -1.32
C ALA A 113 -6.32 1.94 0.05
N MET A 114 -5.57 2.10 1.15
CA MET A 114 -6.14 2.35 2.47
C MET A 114 -6.95 3.65 2.49
N ASN A 115 -6.40 4.75 1.97
CA ASN A 115 -7.12 6.01 1.90
C ASN A 115 -8.43 5.87 1.13
N ALA A 116 -8.39 5.22 -0.04
CA ALA A 116 -9.57 4.98 -0.86
C ALA A 116 -10.59 4.04 -0.19
N ALA A 117 -10.14 2.95 0.45
CA ALA A 117 -11.00 1.98 1.13
C ALA A 117 -11.83 2.61 2.26
N PHE A 118 -11.31 3.64 2.93
CA PHE A 118 -12.01 4.40 3.97
C PHE A 118 -12.69 5.68 3.47
N GLY A 119 -12.85 5.85 2.17
CA GLY A 119 -13.63 6.93 1.55
C GLY A 119 -12.84 8.21 1.27
N GLY A 120 -11.53 8.15 1.25
CA GLY A 120 -10.67 9.21 0.70
C GLY A 120 -10.66 9.19 -0.82
N THR A 121 -9.95 10.14 -1.43
CA THR A 121 -9.71 10.21 -2.88
C THR A 121 -8.23 10.22 -3.20
N LEU A 122 -7.88 10.06 -4.48
CA LEU A 122 -6.51 10.12 -4.95
C LEU A 122 -6.32 11.28 -5.93
N VAL A 123 -5.14 11.87 -5.94
CA VAL A 123 -4.64 12.71 -7.02
C VAL A 123 -3.94 11.82 -8.01
N ARG A 124 -4.24 11.99 -9.30
CA ARG A 124 -3.60 11.28 -10.40
C ARG A 124 -2.59 12.20 -11.10
N ASP A 125 -1.63 11.59 -11.72
CA ASP A 125 -0.69 12.29 -12.61
C ASP A 125 0.02 13.46 -11.90
N LEU A 126 0.63 13.15 -10.73
CA LEU A 126 1.46 14.11 -10.02
C LEU A 126 2.60 14.56 -10.94
N PRO A 127 2.75 15.86 -11.20
CA PRO A 127 3.84 16.35 -12.02
C PRO A 127 5.16 16.13 -11.29
N ASN A 128 6.21 15.78 -12.03
CA ASN A 128 7.58 15.61 -11.52
C ASN A 128 7.77 14.53 -10.45
N HIS A 129 6.92 13.52 -10.40
CA HIS A 129 7.02 12.38 -9.48
C HIS A 129 7.32 11.03 -10.16
N ASP A 130 7.60 11.04 -11.44
CA ASP A 130 8.04 9.87 -12.20
C ASP A 130 9.56 9.70 -12.08
N PHE A 131 10.02 9.40 -10.87
CA PHE A 131 11.43 9.30 -10.56
C PHE A 131 11.97 7.92 -10.93
N THR A 132 12.74 7.86 -11.99
CA THR A 132 13.47 6.66 -12.40
C THR A 132 14.76 6.43 -11.59
N ASP A 133 15.26 7.45 -10.88
CA ASP A 133 16.63 7.50 -10.35
C ASP A 133 16.77 7.46 -8.83
N ARG A 134 15.80 6.93 -8.08
CA ARG A 134 15.84 6.89 -6.60
C ARG A 134 16.07 8.25 -5.93
N GLU A 135 15.62 9.31 -6.56
CA GLU A 135 15.68 10.64 -5.97
C GLU A 135 14.91 10.70 -4.66
N THR A 136 15.38 11.52 -3.76
CA THR A 136 14.70 11.81 -2.49
C THR A 136 14.12 13.21 -2.54
N HIS A 137 12.98 13.39 -1.92
CA HIS A 137 12.38 14.71 -1.72
C HIS A 137 12.17 15.01 -0.23
N PRO A 138 12.07 16.30 0.14
CA PRO A 138 11.86 16.67 1.53
C PRO A 138 10.43 16.37 1.95
N VAL A 139 10.29 15.73 3.11
CA VAL A 139 9.01 15.44 3.76
C VAL A 139 9.07 15.98 5.17
N THR A 140 8.11 16.80 5.56
CA THR A 140 7.97 17.32 6.92
C THR A 140 7.18 16.33 7.75
N VAL A 141 7.79 15.82 8.82
CA VAL A 141 7.15 15.00 9.84
C VAL A 141 6.53 15.89 10.89
N GLU A 142 5.23 15.79 11.11
CA GLU A 142 4.48 16.60 12.06
C GLU A 142 4.83 16.21 13.50
N PRO A 143 4.99 17.20 14.41
CA PRO A 143 5.25 16.94 15.82
C PRO A 143 4.08 16.19 16.48
N ASP A 144 4.34 15.56 17.62
CA ASP A 144 3.35 14.86 18.44
C ASP A 144 2.61 13.72 17.72
N THR A 145 3.24 13.14 16.70
CA THR A 145 2.71 12.01 15.93
C THR A 145 3.49 10.72 16.20
N PHE A 146 2.87 9.57 15.89
CA PHE A 146 3.59 8.30 15.94
C PHE A 146 4.85 8.31 15.06
N LEU A 147 4.76 8.92 13.88
CA LEU A 147 5.89 9.02 12.96
C LEU A 147 7.04 9.89 13.53
N ALA A 148 6.69 10.96 14.23
CA ALA A 148 7.68 11.79 14.93
C ALA A 148 8.40 11.02 16.06
N GLY A 149 7.75 10.05 16.67
CA GLY A 149 8.37 9.15 17.64
C GLY A 149 9.42 8.22 17.01
N LEU A 150 9.33 7.95 15.71
CA LEU A 150 10.27 7.08 14.98
C LEU A 150 11.43 7.86 14.34
N TYR A 151 11.12 8.98 13.69
CA TYR A 151 12.08 9.74 12.87
C TYR A 151 12.53 11.07 13.52
N GLY A 152 11.81 11.54 14.53
CA GLY A 152 11.88 12.91 15.01
C GLY A 152 10.99 13.84 14.17
N PRO A 153 10.48 14.94 14.74
CA PRO A 153 9.74 15.96 13.99
C PRO A 153 10.70 16.76 13.10
N GLY A 154 10.17 17.31 11.99
CA GLY A 154 10.94 18.18 11.09
C GLY A 154 11.11 17.58 9.70
N ILE A 155 12.05 18.11 8.93
CA ILE A 155 12.26 17.77 7.54
C ILE A 155 13.22 16.58 7.43
N HIS A 156 12.78 15.56 6.70
CA HIS A 156 13.54 14.37 6.38
C HIS A 156 13.51 14.11 4.87
N ALA A 157 14.56 13.48 4.35
CA ALA A 157 14.61 13.08 2.94
C ALA A 157 14.09 11.65 2.80
N PHE A 158 13.06 11.46 1.99
CA PHE A 158 12.51 10.14 1.64
C PHE A 158 12.59 9.92 0.13
N ASN A 159 12.77 8.67 -0.26
CA ASN A 159 12.68 8.31 -1.66
C ASN A 159 11.21 8.37 -2.13
N SER A 160 11.03 8.72 -3.39
CA SER A 160 9.72 8.78 -4.03
C SER A 160 9.76 7.96 -5.32
N PHE A 161 8.72 7.17 -5.54
CA PHE A 161 8.50 6.43 -6.78
C PHE A 161 7.00 6.20 -6.95
N HIS A 162 6.28 7.25 -7.31
CA HIS A 162 4.82 7.18 -7.51
C HIS A 162 4.33 8.38 -8.33
N THR A 163 3.25 8.18 -9.08
CA THR A 163 2.57 9.22 -9.85
C THR A 163 1.15 9.49 -9.33
N GLN A 164 0.72 8.73 -8.32
CA GLN A 164 -0.52 8.97 -7.58
C GLN A 164 -0.21 9.29 -6.12
N ALA A 165 -1.06 10.09 -5.48
CA ALA A 165 -1.00 10.40 -4.05
C ALA A 165 -2.38 10.47 -3.42
N ALA A 166 -2.43 10.48 -2.07
CA ALA A 166 -3.66 10.77 -1.35
C ALA A 166 -4.13 12.19 -1.65
N GLY A 167 -5.36 12.33 -2.14
CA GLY A 167 -6.04 13.60 -2.34
C GLY A 167 -6.77 14.02 -1.06
N ARG A 168 -8.10 13.85 -1.02
CA ARG A 168 -8.85 14.01 0.24
C ARG A 168 -8.54 12.84 1.17
N VAL A 169 -8.02 13.16 2.33
CA VAL A 169 -7.74 12.15 3.38
C VAL A 169 -9.03 11.56 3.90
N ALA A 170 -9.07 10.25 4.06
CA ALA A 170 -10.24 9.54 4.55
C ALA A 170 -10.62 9.96 5.98
N PRO A 171 -11.91 9.93 6.33
CA PRO A 171 -12.36 10.18 7.70
C PRO A 171 -11.68 9.23 8.70
N GLY A 172 -11.23 9.78 9.83
CA GLY A 172 -10.55 9.00 10.87
C GLY A 172 -9.04 8.83 10.68
N PHE A 173 -8.49 9.25 9.54
CA PHE A 173 -7.04 9.28 9.32
C PHE A 173 -6.45 10.63 9.72
N ALA A 174 -5.26 10.60 10.29
CA ALA A 174 -4.47 11.79 10.58
C ALA A 174 -3.23 11.82 9.66
N VAL A 175 -2.95 12.99 9.11
CA VAL A 175 -1.72 13.21 8.34
C VAL A 175 -0.60 13.43 9.32
N THR A 176 0.43 12.59 9.25
CA THR A 176 1.59 12.63 10.15
C THR A 176 2.86 13.12 9.46
N ALA A 177 2.84 13.19 8.13
CA ALA A 177 3.92 13.77 7.34
C ALA A 177 3.38 14.30 6.00
N ARG A 178 4.04 15.33 5.45
CA ARG A 178 3.69 15.95 4.17
C ARG A 178 4.93 16.26 3.35
N SER A 179 4.83 16.03 2.06
CA SER A 179 5.71 16.66 1.08
C SER A 179 5.21 18.08 0.75
N ALA A 180 6.09 18.92 0.24
CA ALA A 180 5.74 20.29 -0.17
C ALA A 180 5.28 20.36 -1.65
N ASP A 181 5.51 19.32 -2.40
CA ASP A 181 5.22 19.15 -3.83
C ASP A 181 3.95 18.33 -4.08
#